data_18174606896ed99d6160ccd53ca959e0
#
_entry.id   18174606896ed99d6160ccd53ca959e0
#
_cell.length_a   1.000
_cell.length_b   1.000
_cell.length_c   1.000
_cell.angle_alpha   90.00
_cell.angle_beta   90.00
_cell.angle_gamma   90.00
#
_symmetry.space_group_name_H-M   'P 1'
#
loop_
_entity.id
_entity.type
_entity.pdbx_description
1 polymer ?
#
loop_
_entity_poly.entity_id
_entity_poly.type
_entity_poly.pdbx_seq_one_letter_code
_entity_poly.pdbx_strand_id
1 'polypeptide(L)'
;MKEAKRFVVKVGSTLVSKVGGASGPLYGSAFRAIGKALPGPTCSAAEFGQALQAGLDAIQRLGAAAPGDKTMVDAYGPAVLAFTKALSAQSDTGLSAAAAAAAAAAADGMRATIALQARKGRASYLGPRSIGHQDPGATSTSLIFSALADVTTSAT
;
A
#
# COMPACT_ATOMS: atom_id res chain seq x y z
N MET A 1 -24.20 6.33 2.99
CA MET A 1 -23.63 5.04 2.51
C MET A 1 -22.69 5.20 1.31
N LYS A 2 -22.88 6.18 0.51
CA LYS A 2 -22.10 6.34 -0.74
C LYS A 2 -20.80 7.15 -0.58
N GLU A 3 -20.63 7.88 0.52
CA GLU A 3 -19.59 8.92 0.62
C GLU A 3 -18.16 8.37 0.81
N ALA A 4 -17.90 7.49 1.78
CA ALA A 4 -16.54 6.98 2.00
C ALA A 4 -16.02 6.18 0.78
N LYS A 5 -16.85 5.30 0.23
CA LYS A 5 -16.53 4.57 -1.03
C LYS A 5 -16.26 5.54 -2.18
N ARG A 6 -17.15 6.52 -2.36
CA ARG A 6 -16.98 7.54 -3.41
C ARG A 6 -15.71 8.38 -3.18
N PHE A 7 -15.43 8.73 -1.93
CA PHE A 7 -14.25 9.50 -1.58
C PHE A 7 -12.97 8.75 -1.97
N VAL A 8 -12.82 7.49 -1.54
CA VAL A 8 -11.64 6.67 -1.84
C VAL A 8 -11.50 6.43 -3.34
N VAL A 9 -12.59 6.13 -4.05
CA VAL A 9 -12.58 6.00 -5.52
C VAL A 9 -12.20 7.32 -6.20
N LYS A 10 -12.70 8.46 -5.70
CA LYS A 10 -12.36 9.78 -6.22
C LYS A 10 -10.88 10.10 -6.01
N VAL A 11 -10.32 9.79 -4.84
CA VAL A 11 -8.87 9.88 -4.59
C VAL A 11 -8.10 9.10 -5.65
N GLY A 12 -8.47 7.83 -5.88
CA GLY A 12 -7.83 7.01 -6.91
C GLY A 12 -7.92 7.63 -8.30
N SER A 13 -9.09 8.15 -8.68
CA SER A 13 -9.27 8.81 -9.99
C SER A 13 -8.45 10.09 -10.11
N THR A 14 -8.33 10.84 -9.03
CA THR A 14 -7.49 12.05 -8.98
C THR A 14 -6.02 11.70 -9.11
N LEU A 15 -5.55 10.63 -8.46
CA LEU A 15 -4.17 10.15 -8.60
C LEU A 15 -3.85 9.79 -10.05
N VAL A 16 -4.76 9.08 -10.74
CA VAL A 16 -4.59 8.76 -12.17
C VAL A 16 -4.43 10.03 -13.01
N SER A 17 -5.19 11.07 -12.74
CA SER A 17 -5.23 12.29 -13.57
C SER A 17 -4.18 13.33 -13.22
N LYS A 18 -3.65 13.32 -11.99
CA LYS A 18 -2.77 14.38 -11.48
C LYS A 18 -1.35 13.95 -11.16
N VAL A 19 -1.12 12.67 -10.92
CA VAL A 19 0.21 12.13 -10.61
C VAL A 19 0.82 11.54 -11.87
N GLY A 20 1.97 12.06 -12.26
CA GLY A 20 2.69 11.60 -13.45
C GLY A 20 3.41 10.27 -13.26
N GLY A 21 3.90 9.72 -14.36
CA GLY A 21 4.63 8.45 -14.37
C GLY A 21 3.75 7.25 -14.04
N ALA A 22 4.38 6.15 -13.65
CA ALA A 22 3.68 4.92 -13.29
C ALA A 22 2.91 5.02 -11.96
N SER A 23 3.32 5.91 -11.06
CA SER A 23 2.73 6.05 -9.72
C SER A 23 1.26 6.44 -9.77
N GLY A 24 0.87 7.35 -10.66
CA GLY A 24 -0.52 7.77 -10.82
C GLY A 24 -1.47 6.60 -11.11
N PRO A 25 -1.29 5.88 -12.21
CA PRO A 25 -2.08 4.70 -12.53
C PRO A 25 -2.03 3.60 -11.47
N LEU A 26 -0.86 3.31 -10.89
CA LEU A 26 -0.71 2.23 -9.91
C LEU A 26 -1.42 2.55 -8.60
N TYR A 27 -1.13 3.68 -7.96
CA TYR A 27 -1.86 4.09 -6.75
C TYR A 27 -3.33 4.37 -7.05
N GLY A 28 -3.63 4.97 -8.19
CA GLY A 28 -5.01 5.19 -8.60
C GLY A 28 -5.81 3.91 -8.72
N SER A 29 -5.24 2.84 -9.29
CA SER A 29 -5.88 1.52 -9.34
C SER A 29 -6.07 0.92 -7.95
N ALA A 30 -5.08 1.04 -7.07
CA ALA A 30 -5.15 0.57 -5.69
C ALA A 30 -6.30 1.25 -4.92
N PHE A 31 -6.31 2.59 -4.89
CA PHE A 31 -7.37 3.33 -4.17
C PHE A 31 -8.76 3.06 -4.73
N ARG A 32 -8.90 2.91 -6.06
CA ARG A 32 -10.17 2.52 -6.66
C ARG A 32 -10.59 1.11 -6.27
N ALA A 33 -9.67 0.17 -6.22
CA ALA A 33 -9.94 -1.20 -5.78
C ALA A 33 -10.32 -1.26 -4.31
N ILE A 34 -9.59 -0.56 -3.44
CA ILE A 34 -9.93 -0.40 -2.02
C ILE A 34 -11.35 0.15 -1.88
N GLY A 35 -11.65 1.28 -2.52
CA GLY A 35 -12.98 1.89 -2.42
C GLY A 35 -14.10 0.98 -2.92
N LYS A 36 -13.85 0.16 -3.95
CA LYS A 36 -14.83 -0.82 -4.44
C LYS A 36 -15.05 -1.99 -3.48
N ALA A 37 -13.99 -2.43 -2.81
CA ALA A 37 -14.02 -3.55 -1.86
C ALA A 37 -14.68 -3.19 -0.52
N LEU A 38 -14.70 -1.91 -0.13
CA LEU A 38 -15.36 -1.48 1.10
C LEU A 38 -16.86 -1.81 1.05
N PRO A 39 -17.42 -2.45 2.10
CA PRO A 39 -18.84 -2.87 2.11
C PRO A 39 -19.80 -1.69 2.23
N GLY A 40 -19.42 -0.63 2.97
CA GLY A 40 -20.30 0.48 3.28
C GLY A 40 -19.56 1.75 3.72
N PRO A 41 -20.23 2.66 4.41
CA PRO A 41 -19.64 3.88 4.97
C PRO A 41 -18.72 3.58 6.15
N THR A 42 -19.00 2.50 6.85
CA THR A 42 -18.20 1.93 7.92
C THR A 42 -17.83 0.51 7.56
N CYS A 43 -16.70 0.05 8.04
CA CYS A 43 -16.24 -1.32 7.88
C CYS A 43 -15.48 -1.77 9.14
N SER A 44 -15.45 -3.07 9.38
CA SER A 44 -14.57 -3.65 10.38
C SER A 44 -13.11 -3.56 9.95
N ALA A 45 -12.19 -3.71 10.87
CA ALA A 45 -10.76 -3.79 10.56
C ALA A 45 -10.44 -4.95 9.61
N ALA A 46 -11.13 -6.08 9.75
CA ALA A 46 -10.97 -7.23 8.86
C ALA A 46 -11.41 -6.92 7.41
N GLU A 47 -12.56 -6.28 7.23
CA GLU A 47 -13.03 -5.84 5.92
C GLU A 47 -12.11 -4.79 5.30
N PHE A 48 -11.54 -3.91 6.13
CA PHE A 48 -10.55 -2.95 5.66
C PHE A 48 -9.24 -3.65 5.22
N GLY A 49 -8.79 -4.67 5.94
CA GLY A 49 -7.67 -5.52 5.53
C GLY A 49 -7.90 -6.20 4.17
N GLN A 50 -9.10 -6.71 3.94
CA GLN A 50 -9.49 -7.27 2.63
C GLN A 50 -9.47 -6.20 1.53
N ALA A 51 -9.91 -4.98 1.83
CA ALA A 51 -9.84 -3.86 0.90
C ALA A 51 -8.39 -3.47 0.58
N LEU A 52 -7.49 -3.45 1.57
CA LEU A 52 -6.05 -3.24 1.35
C LEU A 52 -5.44 -4.33 0.45
N GLN A 53 -5.84 -5.60 0.64
CA GLN A 53 -5.41 -6.69 -0.23
C GLN A 53 -5.88 -6.47 -1.68
N ALA A 54 -7.14 -6.06 -1.88
CA ALA A 54 -7.65 -5.73 -3.21
C ALA A 54 -6.84 -4.60 -3.88
N GLY A 55 -6.35 -3.65 -3.10
CA GLY A 55 -5.43 -2.59 -3.55
C GLY A 55 -4.10 -3.15 -4.03
N LEU A 56 -3.49 -4.06 -3.27
CA LEU A 56 -2.25 -4.74 -3.65
C LEU A 56 -2.43 -5.53 -4.95
N ASP A 57 -3.50 -6.31 -5.05
CA ASP A 57 -3.81 -7.11 -6.25
C ASP A 57 -3.96 -6.24 -7.50
N ALA A 58 -4.56 -5.05 -7.33
CA ALA A 58 -4.70 -4.09 -8.44
C ALA A 58 -3.36 -3.53 -8.90
N ILE A 59 -2.45 -3.21 -7.98
CA ILE A 59 -1.09 -2.77 -8.29
C ILE A 59 -0.33 -3.88 -9.02
N GLN A 60 -0.35 -5.09 -8.50
CA GLN A 60 0.37 -6.21 -9.07
C GLN A 60 -0.14 -6.57 -10.46
N ARG A 61 -1.46 -6.54 -10.67
CA ARG A 61 -2.08 -6.81 -11.97
C ARG A 61 -1.71 -5.76 -13.01
N LEU A 62 -1.75 -4.49 -12.63
CA LEU A 62 -1.46 -3.39 -13.57
C LEU A 62 0.04 -3.25 -13.83
N GLY A 63 0.86 -3.36 -12.80
CA GLY A 63 2.31 -3.16 -12.88
C GLY A 63 3.09 -4.41 -13.26
N ALA A 64 2.44 -5.58 -13.24
CA ALA A 64 3.09 -6.89 -13.44
C ALA A 64 4.36 -7.04 -12.58
N ALA A 65 4.33 -6.51 -11.35
CA ALA A 65 5.44 -6.53 -10.41
C ALA A 65 5.24 -7.62 -9.35
N ALA A 66 6.33 -8.28 -9.01
CA ALA A 66 6.39 -9.28 -7.96
C ALA A 66 7.26 -8.78 -6.79
N PRO A 67 7.13 -9.38 -5.59
CA PRO A 67 8.08 -9.15 -4.52
C PRO A 67 9.52 -9.41 -4.98
N GLY A 68 10.44 -8.50 -4.64
CA GLY A 68 11.84 -8.55 -5.06
C GLY A 68 12.15 -7.78 -6.34
N ASP A 69 11.16 -7.24 -7.04
CA ASP A 69 11.36 -6.43 -8.25
C ASP A 69 11.83 -4.99 -7.96
N LYS A 70 11.93 -4.62 -6.68
CA LYS A 70 12.27 -3.29 -6.20
C LYS A 70 11.24 -2.25 -6.66
N THR A 71 10.04 -2.38 -6.11
CA THR A 71 8.89 -1.52 -6.40
C THR A 71 8.08 -1.24 -5.14
N MET A 72 7.00 -0.48 -5.27
CA MET A 72 6.02 -0.27 -4.20
C MET A 72 5.44 -1.59 -3.63
N VAL A 73 5.45 -2.68 -4.40
CA VAL A 73 4.98 -4.00 -3.94
C VAL A 73 5.82 -4.53 -2.77
N ASP A 74 7.12 -4.21 -2.75
CA ASP A 74 8.04 -4.65 -1.70
C ASP A 74 7.78 -3.99 -0.33
N ALA A 75 7.05 -2.89 -0.30
CA ALA A 75 6.54 -2.27 0.92
C ALA A 75 5.07 -2.61 1.18
N TYR A 76 4.25 -2.63 0.14
CA TYR A 76 2.80 -2.83 0.27
C TYR A 76 2.45 -4.27 0.69
N GLY A 77 3.08 -5.27 0.08
CA GLY A 77 2.84 -6.67 0.41
C GLY A 77 3.10 -7.00 1.89
N PRO A 78 4.29 -6.70 2.43
CA PRO A 78 4.56 -6.86 3.86
C PRO A 78 3.59 -6.10 4.76
N ALA A 79 3.17 -4.89 4.38
CA ALA A 79 2.21 -4.09 5.14
C ALA A 79 0.85 -4.78 5.28
N VAL A 80 0.28 -5.28 4.18
CA VAL A 80 -1.01 -5.98 4.19
C VAL A 80 -0.92 -7.27 4.99
N LEU A 81 0.16 -8.02 4.84
CA LEU A 81 0.40 -9.24 5.59
C LEU A 81 0.47 -8.96 7.10
N ALA A 82 1.22 -7.93 7.51
CA ALA A 82 1.35 -7.55 8.91
C ALA A 82 0.02 -7.06 9.50
N PHE A 83 -0.75 -6.27 8.74
CA PHE A 83 -2.08 -5.81 9.11
C PHE A 83 -3.01 -6.99 9.42
N THR A 84 -3.11 -7.94 8.49
CA THR A 84 -3.99 -9.12 8.61
C THR A 84 -3.53 -10.03 9.75
N LYS A 85 -2.21 -10.25 9.88
CA LYS A 85 -1.64 -11.07 10.95
C LYS A 85 -1.89 -10.48 12.33
N ALA A 86 -1.78 -9.16 12.50
CA ALA A 86 -2.08 -8.49 13.76
C ALA A 86 -3.53 -8.71 14.20
N LEU A 87 -4.49 -8.62 13.27
CA LEU A 87 -5.90 -8.91 13.57
C LEU A 87 -6.17 -10.37 13.94
N SER A 88 -5.39 -11.31 13.40
CA SER A 88 -5.56 -12.74 13.67
C SER A 88 -4.92 -13.18 14.97
N ALA A 89 -3.92 -12.44 15.47
CA ALA A 89 -3.14 -12.81 16.65
C ALA A 89 -3.91 -12.61 17.98
N GLN A 90 -4.82 -11.64 18.02
CA GLN A 90 -5.63 -11.33 19.21
C GLN A 90 -7.02 -10.88 18.76
N SER A 91 -8.04 -11.41 19.41
CA SER A 91 -9.45 -11.08 19.13
C SER A 91 -9.81 -9.60 19.35
N ASP A 92 -9.05 -8.90 20.18
CA ASP A 92 -9.25 -7.49 20.52
C ASP A 92 -8.27 -6.52 19.84
N THR A 93 -7.49 -6.99 18.85
CA THR A 93 -6.60 -6.11 18.10
C THR A 93 -7.42 -5.12 17.27
N GLY A 94 -7.37 -3.86 17.69
CA GLY A 94 -8.07 -2.77 17.03
C GLY A 94 -7.38 -2.33 15.72
N LEU A 95 -8.07 -1.51 14.97
CA LEU A 95 -7.58 -0.91 13.73
C LEU A 95 -6.23 -0.20 13.91
N SER A 96 -6.05 0.52 15.04
CA SER A 96 -4.82 1.28 15.33
C SER A 96 -3.61 0.37 15.44
N ALA A 97 -3.70 -0.76 16.18
CA ALA A 97 -2.59 -1.69 16.35
C ALA A 97 -2.25 -2.40 15.02
N ALA A 98 -3.28 -2.78 14.24
CA ALA A 98 -3.06 -3.38 12.92
C ALA A 98 -2.43 -2.40 11.93
N ALA A 99 -2.84 -1.12 11.96
CA ALA A 99 -2.26 -0.06 11.15
C ALA A 99 -0.80 0.22 11.53
N ALA A 100 -0.48 0.22 12.84
CA ALA A 100 0.89 0.37 13.33
C ALA A 100 1.80 -0.78 12.86
N ALA A 101 1.32 -2.02 12.93
CA ALA A 101 2.03 -3.19 12.43
C ALA A 101 2.28 -3.10 10.91
N ALA A 102 1.28 -2.66 10.15
CA ALA A 102 1.41 -2.44 8.72
C ALA A 102 2.43 -1.35 8.38
N ALA A 103 2.42 -0.23 9.10
CA ALA A 103 3.37 0.86 8.92
C ALA A 103 4.82 0.42 9.18
N ALA A 104 5.05 -0.34 10.26
CA ALA A 104 6.36 -0.90 10.57
C ALA A 104 6.85 -1.85 9.45
N ALA A 105 5.99 -2.76 9.00
CA ALA A 105 6.33 -3.71 7.94
C ALA A 105 6.56 -3.01 6.59
N ALA A 106 5.80 -1.95 6.27
CA ALA A 106 6.03 -1.14 5.08
C ALA A 106 7.39 -0.44 5.12
N ALA A 107 7.78 0.09 6.27
CA ALA A 107 9.07 0.73 6.47
C ALA A 107 10.23 -0.27 6.34
N ASP A 108 10.08 -1.47 6.86
CA ASP A 108 11.07 -2.55 6.70
C ASP A 108 11.19 -2.96 5.24
N GLY A 109 10.07 -3.19 4.56
CA GLY A 109 10.03 -3.52 3.14
C GLY A 109 10.67 -2.43 2.27
N MET A 110 10.39 -1.16 2.56
CA MET A 110 11.03 -0.02 1.91
C MET A 110 12.55 -0.07 2.07
N ARG A 111 13.06 -0.27 3.29
CA ARG A 111 14.51 -0.38 3.55
C ARG A 111 15.14 -1.57 2.85
N ALA A 112 14.45 -2.70 2.80
CA ALA A 112 14.92 -3.90 2.12
C ALA A 112 15.14 -3.69 0.61
N THR A 113 14.46 -2.72 -0.02
CA THR A 113 14.67 -2.40 -1.44
C THR A 113 16.07 -1.88 -1.74
N ILE A 114 16.82 -1.38 -0.75
CA ILE A 114 18.18 -0.83 -0.95
C ILE A 114 19.11 -1.91 -1.52
N ALA A 115 19.03 -3.14 -1.04
CA ALA A 115 19.87 -4.24 -1.48
C ALA A 115 19.41 -4.88 -2.80
N LEU A 116 18.22 -4.57 -3.28
CA LEU A 116 17.65 -5.15 -4.50
C LEU A 116 18.12 -4.42 -5.76
N GLN A 117 18.24 -5.16 -6.85
CA GLN A 117 18.35 -4.59 -8.19
C GLN A 117 16.96 -4.35 -8.76
N ALA A 118 16.73 -3.16 -9.30
CA ALA A 118 15.45 -2.81 -9.92
C ALA A 118 15.19 -3.63 -11.20
N ARG A 119 14.02 -4.25 -11.25
CA ARG A 119 13.56 -5.07 -12.39
C ARG A 119 12.38 -4.45 -13.11
N LYS A 120 11.77 -3.43 -12.52
CA LYS A 120 10.60 -2.71 -13.04
C LYS A 120 10.80 -1.21 -12.95
N GLY A 121 10.02 -0.46 -13.73
CA GLY A 121 10.05 0.99 -13.73
C GLY A 121 11.34 1.58 -14.31
N ARG A 122 11.50 2.89 -14.14
CA ARG A 122 12.65 3.63 -14.71
C ARG A 122 14.00 3.18 -14.13
N ALA A 123 14.03 2.81 -12.85
CA ALA A 123 15.26 2.37 -12.22
C ALA A 123 15.82 1.07 -12.81
N SER A 124 14.99 0.26 -13.49
CA SER A 124 15.45 -0.96 -14.15
C SER A 124 16.46 -0.71 -15.26
N TYR A 125 16.43 0.46 -15.90
CA TYR A 125 17.41 0.85 -16.91
C TYR A 125 18.82 1.06 -16.34
N LEU A 126 18.94 1.25 -15.05
CA LEU A 126 20.24 1.39 -14.38
C LEU A 126 20.93 0.04 -14.12
N GLY A 127 20.19 -1.08 -14.23
CA GLY A 127 20.73 -2.40 -13.93
C GLY A 127 21.33 -2.49 -12.52
N PRO A 128 22.54 -3.05 -12.37
CA PRO A 128 23.21 -3.17 -11.07
C PRO A 128 23.45 -1.84 -10.34
N ARG A 129 23.50 -0.72 -11.06
CA ARG A 129 23.66 0.62 -10.45
C ARG A 129 22.45 1.05 -9.63
N SER A 130 21.32 0.37 -9.75
CA SER A 130 20.15 0.60 -8.90
C SER A 130 20.32 0.05 -7.48
N ILE A 131 21.25 -0.86 -7.26
CA ILE A 131 21.58 -1.42 -5.93
C ILE A 131 22.21 -0.34 -5.06
N GLY A 132 21.88 -0.33 -3.78
CA GLY A 132 22.35 0.67 -2.83
C GLY A 132 21.45 1.91 -2.68
N HIS A 133 20.38 1.99 -3.47
CA HIS A 133 19.42 3.09 -3.44
C HIS A 133 18.01 2.58 -3.07
N GLN A 134 17.31 3.31 -2.23
CA GLN A 134 15.94 3.00 -1.83
C GLN A 134 14.97 3.25 -2.97
N ASP A 135 13.98 2.35 -3.15
CA ASP A 135 12.96 2.54 -4.18
C ASP A 135 11.99 3.68 -3.83
N PRO A 136 11.77 4.65 -4.73
CA PRO A 136 10.84 5.76 -4.47
C PRO A 136 9.38 5.31 -4.30
N GLY A 137 8.95 4.27 -5.01
CA GLY A 137 7.61 3.72 -4.88
C GLY A 137 7.39 3.04 -3.53
N ALA A 138 8.37 2.26 -3.06
CA ALA A 138 8.35 1.69 -1.72
C ALA A 138 8.37 2.78 -0.64
N THR A 139 9.10 3.88 -0.86
CA THR A 139 9.13 5.03 0.06
C THR A 139 7.76 5.69 0.17
N SER A 140 7.12 6.01 -0.94
CA SER A 140 5.77 6.60 -0.93
C SER A 140 4.74 5.65 -0.29
N THR A 141 4.85 4.36 -0.52
CA THR A 141 3.98 3.35 0.10
C THR A 141 4.16 3.33 1.62
N SER A 142 5.41 3.35 2.10
CA SER A 142 5.69 3.43 3.54
C SER A 142 5.07 4.68 4.18
N LEU A 143 5.15 5.83 3.52
CA LEU A 143 4.51 7.06 4.00
C LEU A 143 2.99 6.97 4.05
N ILE A 144 2.35 6.30 3.09
CA ILE A 144 0.89 6.07 3.09
C ILE A 144 0.48 5.23 4.30
N PHE A 145 1.19 4.14 4.59
CA PHE A 145 0.90 3.30 5.76
C PHE A 145 1.23 4.00 7.09
N SER A 146 2.28 4.83 7.13
CA SER A 146 2.56 5.68 8.29
C SER A 146 1.40 6.64 8.57
N ALA A 147 0.91 7.34 7.55
CA ALA A 147 -0.24 8.23 7.70
C ALA A 147 -1.50 7.49 8.18
N LEU A 148 -1.73 6.25 7.70
CA LEU A 148 -2.82 5.41 8.19
C LEU A 148 -2.68 5.11 9.70
N ALA A 149 -1.48 4.77 10.16
CA ALA A 149 -1.21 4.52 11.58
C ALA A 149 -1.45 5.79 12.41
N ASP A 150 -0.96 6.93 11.95
CA ASP A 150 -1.08 8.21 12.66
C ASP A 150 -2.56 8.61 12.86
N VAL A 151 -3.37 8.54 11.80
CA VAL A 151 -4.79 8.94 11.89
C VAL A 151 -5.63 7.96 12.71
N THR A 152 -5.27 6.67 12.73
CA THR A 152 -6.00 5.67 13.53
C THR A 152 -5.63 5.74 15.00
N THR A 153 -4.43 6.19 15.35
CA THR A 153 -4.02 6.45 16.74
C THR A 153 -4.67 7.70 17.31
N SER A 154 -4.82 8.76 16.47
CA SER A 154 -5.42 10.03 16.90
C SER A 154 -6.94 9.96 17.05
N ALA A 155 -7.60 8.91 16.57
CA ALA A 155 -9.04 8.71 16.63
C ALA A 155 -9.51 7.92 17.89
N THR A 156 -8.58 7.49 18.74
CA THR A 156 -8.81 6.79 20.02
C THR A 156 -8.69 7.77 21.16
#